data_5fb3a3616cb253630844361d3d3339bf
#
_entry.id   5fb3a3616cb253630844361d3d3339bf
#
_cell.length_a   1.000
_cell.length_b   1.000
_cell.length_c   1.000
_cell.angle_alpha   90.00
_cell.angle_beta   90.00
_cell.angle_gamma   90.00
#
_symmetry.space_group_name_H-M   'P 1'
#
loop_
_entity.id
_entity.type
_entity.pdbx_description
1 polymer ?
#
loop_
_entity_poly.entity_id
_entity_poly.type
_entity_poly.pdbx_seq_one_letter_code
_entity_poly.pdbx_strand_id
1 'polypeptide(L)'
;GFYNCFGQSEIGPLACVLRPEEHDARPASAGRAVFFVEARVVDDNGAEVADGERGEVVYRSPQLCSGYWNKPEATEEAFRDGWFHSGDLVVRDSEGFLEVVDRIKDVINTGGVLVASREVEDAVYQDERVAEVAVIGTPDPKWIEAVTAVVVLKDDAEATESEIIDGTRAHLAPFKVPKRVVFVDELPRNQSGKLLKRELREE
;
A
#
# COMPACT_ATOMS: atom_id res chain seq x y z
N GLY A 1 -9.59 -18.52 -17.12
CA GLY A 1 -8.39 -17.83 -16.63
C GLY A 1 -8.76 -16.83 -15.56
N PHE A 2 -7.80 -16.47 -14.73
CA PHE A 2 -7.95 -15.46 -13.68
C PHE A 2 -7.37 -14.13 -14.18
N TYR A 3 -8.12 -13.04 -14.04
CA TYR A 3 -7.68 -11.68 -14.35
C TYR A 3 -7.53 -10.91 -13.03
N ASN A 4 -6.35 -10.34 -12.78
CA ASN A 4 -6.21 -9.37 -11.71
C ASN A 4 -6.61 -7.99 -12.23
N CYS A 5 -7.59 -7.37 -11.57
CA CYS A 5 -8.15 -6.07 -11.95
C CYS A 5 -7.83 -5.05 -10.86
N PHE A 6 -7.12 -3.99 -11.23
CA PHE A 6 -6.74 -2.92 -10.32
C PHE A 6 -7.38 -1.59 -10.75
N GLY A 7 -7.88 -0.84 -9.78
CA GLY A 7 -8.44 0.49 -9.98
C GLY A 7 -9.00 1.09 -8.71
N GLN A 8 -9.57 2.27 -8.85
CA GLN A 8 -10.17 3.04 -7.76
C GLN A 8 -11.52 3.59 -8.24
N SER A 9 -12.39 3.99 -7.31
CA SER A 9 -13.70 4.55 -7.64
C SER A 9 -13.60 5.77 -8.55
N GLU A 10 -12.56 6.57 -8.36
CA GLU A 10 -12.28 7.82 -9.09
C GLU A 10 -11.95 7.60 -10.57
N ILE A 11 -11.23 6.50 -10.90
CA ILE A 11 -10.87 6.13 -12.28
C ILE A 11 -11.86 5.13 -12.89
N GLY A 12 -12.98 4.83 -12.17
CA GLY A 12 -13.80 3.69 -12.49
C GLY A 12 -13.14 2.38 -12.01
N PRO A 13 -13.84 1.26 -11.99
CA PRO A 13 -13.35 0.06 -11.33
C PRO A 13 -12.11 -0.55 -11.98
N LEU A 14 -11.71 -0.12 -13.17
CA LEU A 14 -10.68 -0.77 -13.96
C LEU A 14 -9.69 0.24 -14.56
N ALA A 15 -8.55 0.39 -13.90
CA ALA A 15 -7.42 1.17 -14.41
C ALA A 15 -6.36 0.28 -15.09
N CYS A 16 -6.03 -0.86 -14.47
CA CYS A 16 -5.05 -1.80 -14.96
C CYS A 16 -5.57 -3.23 -14.91
N VAL A 17 -5.04 -4.10 -15.77
CA VAL A 17 -5.36 -5.54 -15.81
C VAL A 17 -4.09 -6.35 -16.03
N LEU A 18 -3.94 -7.39 -15.20
CA LEU A 18 -3.01 -8.48 -15.44
C LEU A 18 -3.79 -9.68 -16.00
N ARG A 19 -3.39 -10.15 -17.16
CA ARG A 19 -4.06 -11.24 -17.87
C ARG A 19 -3.60 -12.60 -17.36
N PRO A 20 -4.38 -13.66 -17.56
CA PRO A 20 -4.05 -15.01 -17.09
C PRO A 20 -2.65 -15.49 -17.48
N GLU A 21 -2.24 -15.22 -18.72
CA GLU A 21 -0.94 -15.63 -19.27
C GLU A 21 0.26 -14.83 -18.72
N GLU A 22 0.00 -13.74 -18.00
CA GLU A 22 1.04 -12.83 -17.49
C GLU A 22 1.39 -13.11 -16.01
N HIS A 23 0.55 -13.87 -15.30
CA HIS A 23 0.70 -14.11 -13.86
C HIS A 23 1.98 -14.85 -13.47
N ASP A 24 2.37 -15.87 -14.23
CA ASP A 24 3.55 -16.67 -13.91
C ASP A 24 4.85 -15.84 -13.97
N ALA A 25 4.90 -14.89 -14.89
CA ALA A 25 6.06 -14.01 -15.03
C ALA A 25 6.01 -12.80 -14.09
N ARG A 26 4.82 -12.41 -13.62
CA ARG A 26 4.57 -11.18 -12.83
C ARG A 26 3.55 -11.38 -11.72
N PRO A 27 3.83 -12.26 -10.75
CA PRO A 27 2.84 -12.65 -9.73
C PRO A 27 2.40 -11.49 -8.82
N ALA A 28 3.25 -10.46 -8.63
CA ALA A 28 2.95 -9.29 -7.80
C ALA A 28 2.35 -8.11 -8.56
N SER A 29 2.18 -8.23 -9.91
CA SER A 29 1.76 -7.11 -10.72
C SER A 29 0.25 -6.83 -10.63
N ALA A 30 -0.11 -5.55 -10.64
CA ALA A 30 -1.47 -5.06 -10.87
C ALA A 30 -1.85 -5.04 -12.36
N GLY A 31 -0.92 -5.38 -13.26
CA GLY A 31 -1.10 -5.37 -14.70
C GLY A 31 -0.71 -4.05 -15.37
N ARG A 32 -1.18 -3.86 -16.60
CA ARG A 32 -0.96 -2.65 -17.42
C ARG A 32 -2.25 -1.86 -17.56
N ALA A 33 -2.10 -0.56 -17.82
CA ALA A 33 -3.23 0.33 -18.11
C ALA A 33 -4.12 -0.23 -19.23
N VAL A 34 -5.42 -0.18 -18.99
CA VAL A 34 -6.42 -0.61 -19.98
C VAL A 34 -6.66 0.45 -21.04
N PHE A 35 -7.47 0.11 -22.06
CA PHE A 35 -7.80 1.02 -23.15
C PHE A 35 -8.36 2.35 -22.60
N PHE A 36 -7.93 3.47 -23.17
CA PHE A 36 -8.26 4.85 -22.77
C PHE A 36 -7.76 5.30 -21.40
N VAL A 37 -6.95 4.50 -20.69
CA VAL A 37 -6.26 4.92 -19.48
C VAL A 37 -4.80 5.22 -19.80
N GLU A 38 -4.38 6.45 -19.58
CA GLU A 38 -2.97 6.84 -19.55
C GLU A 38 -2.52 6.78 -18.09
N ALA A 39 -1.45 6.03 -17.81
CA ALA A 39 -0.85 5.91 -16.50
C ALA A 39 0.61 6.37 -16.56
N ARG A 40 1.01 7.20 -15.61
CA ARG A 40 2.40 7.60 -15.38
C ARG A 40 2.79 7.32 -13.95
N VAL A 41 4.09 7.13 -13.74
CA VAL A 41 4.67 7.02 -12.40
C VAL A 41 5.53 8.26 -12.18
N VAL A 42 5.20 9.04 -11.16
CA VAL A 42 5.81 10.36 -10.93
C VAL A 42 6.40 10.48 -9.52
N ASP A 43 7.40 11.34 -9.39
CA ASP A 43 7.97 11.74 -8.11
C ASP A 43 7.11 12.80 -7.41
N ASP A 44 7.53 13.26 -6.23
CA ASP A 44 6.85 14.29 -5.43
C ASP A 44 6.76 15.65 -6.15
N ASN A 45 7.55 15.89 -7.19
CA ASN A 45 7.53 17.10 -8.00
C ASN A 45 6.66 16.95 -9.26
N GLY A 46 6.06 15.77 -9.48
CA GLY A 46 5.25 15.46 -10.65
C GLY A 46 6.08 15.09 -11.89
N ALA A 47 7.40 14.91 -11.76
CA ALA A 47 8.26 14.45 -12.85
C ALA A 47 8.17 12.93 -13.00
N GLU A 48 8.08 12.44 -14.23
CA GLU A 48 8.04 11.00 -14.50
C GLU A 48 9.36 10.34 -14.10
N VAL A 49 9.28 9.27 -13.30
CA VAL A 49 10.44 8.50 -12.86
C VAL A 49 10.85 7.44 -13.89
N ALA A 50 12.09 6.97 -13.81
CA ALA A 50 12.57 5.89 -14.67
C ALA A 50 11.89 4.55 -14.32
N ASP A 51 11.86 3.63 -15.30
CA ASP A 51 11.37 2.28 -15.06
C ASP A 51 12.21 1.59 -13.98
N GLY A 52 11.55 0.91 -13.06
CA GLY A 52 12.15 0.30 -11.88
C GLY A 52 12.26 1.22 -10.66
N GLU A 53 12.01 2.52 -10.80
CA GLU A 53 11.96 3.45 -9.68
C GLU A 53 10.55 3.53 -9.09
N ARG A 54 10.48 3.89 -7.81
CA ARG A 54 9.21 4.08 -7.08
C ARG A 54 8.67 5.47 -7.33
N GLY A 55 7.37 5.58 -7.53
CA GLY A 55 6.66 6.84 -7.63
C GLY A 55 5.16 6.67 -7.45
N GLU A 56 4.43 7.78 -7.39
CA GLU A 56 2.98 7.78 -7.40
C GLU A 56 2.47 7.43 -8.80
N VAL A 57 1.54 6.48 -8.90
CA VAL A 57 0.83 6.31 -10.17
C VAL A 57 -0.25 7.37 -10.30
N VAL A 58 -0.20 8.12 -11.40
CA VAL A 58 -1.20 9.12 -11.76
C VAL A 58 -1.91 8.71 -13.05
N TYR A 59 -3.19 9.05 -13.14
CA TYR A 59 -4.02 8.61 -14.26
C TYR A 59 -4.65 9.78 -15.02
N ARG A 60 -4.79 9.60 -16.33
CA ARG A 60 -5.61 10.44 -17.20
C ARG A 60 -6.51 9.55 -18.05
N SER A 61 -7.81 9.80 -18.01
CA SER A 61 -8.80 8.98 -18.71
C SER A 61 -10.13 9.71 -18.82
N PRO A 62 -10.92 9.48 -19.90
CA PRO A 62 -12.29 9.98 -19.98
C PRO A 62 -13.26 9.33 -18.98
N GLN A 63 -12.87 8.24 -18.32
CA GLN A 63 -13.68 7.55 -17.31
C GLN A 63 -13.48 8.11 -15.88
N LEU A 64 -12.55 9.06 -15.67
CA LEU A 64 -12.37 9.71 -14.39
C LEU A 64 -13.63 10.46 -13.94
N CYS A 65 -13.97 10.36 -12.66
CA CYS A 65 -15.01 11.20 -12.10
C CYS A 65 -14.59 12.68 -12.12
N SER A 66 -15.57 13.58 -12.02
CA SER A 66 -15.31 15.04 -12.05
C SER A 66 -14.85 15.62 -10.72
N GLY A 67 -14.81 14.80 -9.66
CA GLY A 67 -14.38 15.20 -8.33
C GLY A 67 -15.23 14.62 -7.21
N TYR A 68 -14.96 15.07 -5.98
CA TYR A 68 -15.64 14.65 -4.77
C TYR A 68 -16.81 15.58 -4.41
N TRP A 69 -17.99 15.01 -4.17
CA TRP A 69 -19.17 15.78 -3.84
C TRP A 69 -18.98 16.63 -2.58
N ASN A 70 -19.24 17.93 -2.69
CA ASN A 70 -19.07 18.92 -1.61
C ASN A 70 -17.69 18.96 -0.94
N LYS A 71 -16.61 18.56 -1.68
CA LYS A 71 -15.22 18.58 -1.19
C LYS A 71 -14.31 19.20 -2.25
N PRO A 72 -14.39 20.52 -2.49
CA PRO A 72 -13.60 21.17 -3.53
C PRO A 72 -12.09 21.08 -3.29
N GLU A 73 -11.62 21.27 -2.07
CA GLU A 73 -10.19 21.19 -1.71
C GLU A 73 -9.60 19.79 -1.97
N ALA A 74 -10.30 18.75 -1.51
CA ALA A 74 -9.88 17.37 -1.79
C ALA A 74 -9.92 17.02 -3.28
N THR A 75 -10.86 17.64 -4.03
CA THR A 75 -10.92 17.49 -5.49
C THR A 75 -9.72 18.14 -6.15
N GLU A 76 -9.39 19.37 -5.79
CA GLU A 76 -8.24 20.11 -6.33
C GLU A 76 -6.92 19.38 -6.02
N GLU A 77 -6.77 18.85 -4.81
CA GLU A 77 -5.62 18.04 -4.42
C GLU A 77 -5.49 16.76 -5.25
N ALA A 78 -6.59 16.02 -5.44
CA ALA A 78 -6.57 14.74 -6.15
C ALA A 78 -6.50 14.90 -7.68
N PHE A 79 -7.05 15.98 -8.24
CA PHE A 79 -7.12 16.21 -9.71
C PHE A 79 -6.32 17.45 -10.09
N ARG A 80 -5.01 17.43 -9.83
CA ARG A 80 -4.11 18.53 -10.14
C ARG A 80 -3.30 18.27 -11.41
N ASP A 81 -2.86 19.31 -12.07
CA ASP A 81 -1.99 19.29 -13.26
C ASP A 81 -2.53 18.46 -14.43
N GLY A 82 -3.86 18.27 -14.48
CA GLY A 82 -4.53 17.47 -15.51
C GLY A 82 -4.44 15.95 -15.30
N TRP A 83 -4.04 15.51 -14.12
CA TRP A 83 -3.93 14.11 -13.70
C TRP A 83 -4.71 13.85 -12.42
N PHE A 84 -5.24 12.63 -12.31
CA PHE A 84 -5.74 12.11 -11.05
C PHE A 84 -4.59 11.44 -10.30
N HIS A 85 -4.29 11.93 -9.12
CA HIS A 85 -3.29 11.43 -8.19
C HIS A 85 -3.91 10.32 -7.33
N SER A 86 -3.45 9.10 -7.54
CA SER A 86 -4.08 7.91 -6.93
C SER A 86 -3.76 7.73 -5.44
N GLY A 87 -2.63 8.28 -4.99
CA GLY A 87 -2.06 8.01 -3.68
C GLY A 87 -1.48 6.59 -3.55
N ASP A 88 -1.34 5.85 -4.65
CA ASP A 88 -0.69 4.54 -4.67
C ASP A 88 0.77 4.68 -5.11
N LEU A 89 1.68 4.18 -4.27
CA LEU A 89 3.11 4.06 -4.58
C LEU A 89 3.31 2.78 -5.38
N VAL A 90 3.90 2.91 -6.56
CA VAL A 90 4.11 1.79 -7.48
C VAL A 90 5.54 1.77 -8.03
N VAL A 91 5.90 0.64 -8.64
CA VAL A 91 7.02 0.51 -9.56
C VAL A 91 6.48 0.12 -10.93
N ARG A 92 6.99 0.72 -11.99
CA ARG A 92 6.68 0.35 -13.39
C ARG A 92 7.86 -0.41 -13.98
N ASP A 93 7.63 -1.55 -14.61
CA ASP A 93 8.65 -2.22 -15.40
C ASP A 93 8.76 -1.65 -16.83
N SER A 94 9.80 -2.06 -17.57
CA SER A 94 10.08 -1.60 -18.93
C SER A 94 9.01 -2.01 -19.96
N GLU A 95 8.09 -2.90 -19.61
CA GLU A 95 6.97 -3.32 -20.43
C GLU A 95 5.65 -2.63 -20.01
N GLY A 96 5.72 -1.72 -19.02
CA GLY A 96 4.59 -0.92 -18.55
C GLY A 96 3.70 -1.61 -17.51
N PHE A 97 4.13 -2.73 -16.92
CA PHE A 97 3.41 -3.36 -15.82
C PHE A 97 3.68 -2.63 -14.51
N LEU A 98 2.62 -2.44 -13.74
CA LEU A 98 2.69 -1.79 -12.44
C LEU A 98 2.68 -2.84 -11.33
N GLU A 99 3.57 -2.66 -10.36
CA GLU A 99 3.56 -3.35 -9.09
C GLU A 99 3.22 -2.36 -7.98
N VAL A 100 2.15 -2.61 -7.23
CA VAL A 100 1.72 -1.75 -6.13
C VAL A 100 2.55 -2.08 -4.90
N VAL A 101 3.35 -1.10 -4.47
CA VAL A 101 4.24 -1.22 -3.31
C VAL A 101 3.47 -0.94 -2.03
N ASP A 102 2.74 0.19 -1.98
CA ASP A 102 1.95 0.61 -0.81
C ASP A 102 1.04 1.79 -1.17
N ARG A 103 0.29 2.29 -0.19
CA ARG A 103 -0.31 3.62 -0.19
C ARG A 103 0.71 4.64 0.28
N ILE A 104 0.83 5.79 -0.39
CA ILE A 104 1.76 6.86 0.00
C ILE A 104 1.59 7.25 1.47
N LYS A 105 0.34 7.40 1.92
CA LYS A 105 -0.01 7.74 3.31
C LYS A 105 0.28 6.63 4.33
N ASP A 106 0.54 5.40 3.88
CA ASP A 106 0.80 4.24 4.73
C ASP A 106 2.29 3.88 4.77
N VAL A 107 3.11 4.52 3.92
CA VAL A 107 4.58 4.43 3.96
C VAL A 107 5.09 5.03 5.27
N ILE A 108 5.96 4.31 5.94
CA ILE A 108 6.51 4.65 7.26
C ILE A 108 7.88 5.27 7.09
N ASN A 109 8.09 6.47 7.65
CA ASN A 109 9.39 7.13 7.64
C ASN A 109 10.19 6.78 8.91
N THR A 110 10.93 5.68 8.87
CA THR A 110 11.75 5.26 10.01
C THR A 110 13.19 5.73 9.87
N GLY A 111 13.53 6.79 10.61
CA GLY A 111 14.88 7.37 10.61
C GLY A 111 15.32 7.94 9.26
N GLY A 112 14.42 8.45 8.46
CA GLY A 112 14.69 8.98 7.11
C GLY A 112 14.65 7.92 6.01
N VAL A 113 14.37 6.67 6.35
CA VAL A 113 14.20 5.58 5.37
C VAL A 113 12.72 5.22 5.25
N LEU A 114 12.23 5.19 4.01
CA LEU A 114 10.84 4.86 3.73
C LEU A 114 10.63 3.34 3.70
N VAL A 115 9.71 2.87 4.53
CA VAL A 115 9.34 1.46 4.67
C VAL A 115 7.90 1.29 4.21
N ALA A 116 7.67 0.39 3.25
CA ALA A 116 6.34 0.00 2.85
C ALA A 116 5.70 -0.85 3.95
N SER A 117 4.53 -0.43 4.43
CA SER A 117 3.81 -1.15 5.49
C SER A 117 3.45 -2.56 5.05
N ARG A 118 3.08 -2.74 3.79
CA ARG A 118 2.69 -4.02 3.21
C ARG A 118 3.82 -5.06 3.24
N GLU A 119 5.07 -4.67 2.95
CA GLU A 119 6.22 -5.57 3.01
C GLU A 119 6.43 -6.14 4.41
N VAL A 120 6.16 -5.31 5.42
CA VAL A 120 6.25 -5.74 6.82
C VAL A 120 5.06 -6.61 7.21
N GLU A 121 3.86 -6.29 6.74
CA GLU A 121 2.65 -7.12 6.91
C GLU A 121 2.86 -8.52 6.34
N ASP A 122 3.38 -8.62 5.11
CA ASP A 122 3.67 -9.90 4.45
C ASP A 122 4.66 -10.75 5.25
N ALA A 123 5.67 -10.12 5.88
CA ALA A 123 6.63 -10.82 6.72
C ALA A 123 6.01 -11.30 8.05
N VAL A 124 5.14 -10.50 8.68
CA VAL A 124 4.43 -10.91 9.90
C VAL A 124 3.44 -12.04 9.62
N TYR A 125 2.79 -12.04 8.45
CA TYR A 125 1.89 -13.12 8.04
C TYR A 125 2.55 -14.48 7.83
N GLN A 126 3.89 -14.55 7.78
CA GLN A 126 4.59 -15.85 7.74
C GLN A 126 4.45 -16.61 9.07
N ASP A 127 4.11 -15.94 10.15
CA ASP A 127 3.81 -16.59 11.43
C ASP A 127 2.39 -17.20 11.39
N GLU A 128 2.32 -18.52 11.48
CA GLU A 128 1.05 -19.25 11.38
C GLU A 128 0.06 -18.92 12.47
N ARG A 129 0.49 -18.28 13.57
CA ARG A 129 -0.37 -17.84 14.69
C ARG A 129 -1.13 -16.56 14.38
N VAL A 130 -0.70 -15.79 13.39
CA VAL A 130 -1.32 -14.52 13.00
C VAL A 130 -2.58 -14.76 12.17
N ALA A 131 -3.68 -14.17 12.60
CA ALA A 131 -4.94 -14.14 11.86
C ALA A 131 -5.02 -12.90 10.96
N GLU A 132 -4.70 -11.71 11.52
CA GLU A 132 -4.67 -10.45 10.80
C GLU A 132 -3.53 -9.58 11.29
N VAL A 133 -3.02 -8.73 10.40
CA VAL A 133 -2.02 -7.71 10.76
C VAL A 133 -2.25 -6.43 10.01
N ALA A 134 -2.00 -5.32 10.68
CA ALA A 134 -1.86 -4.00 10.07
C ALA A 134 -0.56 -3.37 10.57
N VAL A 135 0.24 -2.84 9.66
CA VAL A 135 1.49 -2.15 10.03
C VAL A 135 1.32 -0.66 9.81
N ILE A 136 1.70 0.11 10.84
CA ILE A 136 1.61 1.56 10.88
C ILE A 136 2.92 2.18 11.36
N GLY A 137 3.15 3.44 11.02
CA GLY A 137 4.13 4.29 11.66
C GLY A 137 3.53 4.90 12.93
N THR A 138 4.18 4.73 14.07
CA THR A 138 3.84 5.42 15.32
C THR A 138 4.93 6.44 15.67
N PRO A 139 4.61 7.65 16.15
CA PRO A 139 5.61 8.65 16.50
C PRO A 139 6.68 8.11 17.45
N ASP A 140 7.94 8.33 17.11
CA ASP A 140 9.07 7.86 17.91
C ASP A 140 10.19 8.91 17.94
N PRO A 141 10.72 9.29 19.14
CA PRO A 141 11.71 10.36 19.26
C PRO A 141 13.05 10.02 18.63
N LYS A 142 13.38 8.74 18.42
CA LYS A 142 14.61 8.27 17.83
C LYS A 142 14.49 8.03 16.33
N TRP A 143 13.36 7.49 15.90
CA TRP A 143 13.17 6.98 14.55
C TRP A 143 12.26 7.87 13.69
N ILE A 144 11.74 8.99 14.20
CA ILE A 144 10.65 9.79 13.61
C ILE A 144 9.35 8.97 13.71
N GLU A 145 9.31 7.80 13.05
CA GLU A 145 8.26 6.80 13.18
C GLU A 145 8.86 5.43 13.48
N ALA A 146 8.32 4.76 14.48
CA ALA A 146 8.59 3.35 14.72
C ALA A 146 7.66 2.49 13.88
N VAL A 147 8.22 1.50 13.19
CA VAL A 147 7.43 0.46 12.52
C VAL A 147 6.71 -0.35 13.59
N THR A 148 5.38 -0.24 13.63
CA THR A 148 4.53 -0.90 14.64
C THR A 148 3.56 -1.85 13.94
N ALA A 149 3.60 -3.13 14.32
CA ALA A 149 2.66 -4.14 13.85
C ALA A 149 1.50 -4.26 14.84
N VAL A 150 0.27 -4.06 14.38
CA VAL A 150 -0.95 -4.34 15.12
C VAL A 150 -1.47 -5.69 14.67
N VAL A 151 -1.52 -6.66 15.57
CA VAL A 151 -1.69 -8.08 15.26
C VAL A 151 -2.93 -8.64 15.94
N VAL A 152 -3.73 -9.36 15.19
CA VAL A 152 -4.78 -10.25 15.70
C VAL A 152 -4.26 -11.67 15.62
N LEU A 153 -4.25 -12.39 16.72
CA LEU A 153 -3.90 -13.81 16.74
C LEU A 153 -5.09 -14.69 16.36
N LYS A 154 -4.82 -15.88 15.87
CA LYS A 154 -5.85 -16.91 15.68
C LYS A 154 -6.40 -17.37 17.02
N ASP A 155 -7.62 -17.93 17.01
CA ASP A 155 -8.22 -18.52 18.18
C ASP A 155 -7.27 -19.55 18.82
N ASP A 156 -7.17 -19.49 20.16
CA ASP A 156 -6.30 -20.36 20.96
C ASP A 156 -4.78 -20.24 20.68
N ALA A 157 -4.34 -19.26 19.88
CA ALA A 157 -2.93 -18.99 19.66
C ALA A 157 -2.37 -18.00 20.70
N GLU A 158 -1.15 -18.25 21.16
CA GLU A 158 -0.40 -17.36 22.04
C GLU A 158 0.92 -16.98 21.38
N ALA A 159 1.26 -15.71 21.44
CA ALA A 159 2.54 -15.19 20.99
C ALA A 159 2.96 -13.98 21.83
N THR A 160 4.24 -13.82 22.02
CA THR A 160 4.82 -12.61 22.60
C THR A 160 5.26 -11.64 21.50
N GLU A 161 5.35 -10.36 21.87
CA GLU A 161 5.89 -9.33 20.97
C GLU A 161 7.26 -9.73 20.39
N SER A 162 8.18 -10.24 21.25
CA SER A 162 9.52 -10.64 20.83
C SER A 162 9.51 -11.77 19.82
N GLU A 163 8.64 -12.76 19.96
CA GLU A 163 8.54 -13.89 19.03
C GLU A 163 8.10 -13.43 17.64
N ILE A 164 7.09 -12.57 17.57
CA ILE A 164 6.64 -12.00 16.28
C ILE A 164 7.75 -11.17 15.64
N ILE A 165 8.41 -10.28 16.41
CA ILE A 165 9.52 -9.47 15.89
C ILE A 165 10.66 -10.35 15.38
N ASP A 166 11.07 -11.35 16.14
CA ASP A 166 12.18 -12.22 15.79
C ASP A 166 11.86 -13.06 14.55
N GLY A 167 10.61 -13.51 14.39
CA GLY A 167 10.13 -14.21 13.20
C GLY A 167 10.28 -13.38 11.91
N THR A 168 10.11 -12.06 11.99
CA THR A 168 10.25 -11.19 10.80
C THR A 168 11.70 -10.95 10.36
N ARG A 169 12.69 -11.18 11.24
CA ARG A 169 14.12 -10.88 10.95
C ARG A 169 14.71 -11.70 9.81
N ALA A 170 14.15 -12.88 9.54
CA ALA A 170 14.58 -13.72 8.42
C ALA A 170 14.11 -13.20 7.05
N HIS A 171 13.07 -12.33 7.07
CA HIS A 171 12.37 -11.88 5.86
C HIS A 171 12.58 -10.38 5.57
N LEU A 172 13.05 -9.60 6.56
CA LEU A 172 13.17 -8.16 6.46
C LEU A 172 14.58 -7.65 6.71
N ALA A 173 14.95 -6.58 6.01
CA ALA A 173 16.14 -5.82 6.37
C ALA A 173 16.01 -5.23 7.79
N PRO A 174 17.11 -5.07 8.56
CA PRO A 174 17.05 -4.70 9.99
C PRO A 174 16.28 -3.43 10.31
N PHE A 175 16.26 -2.44 9.40
CA PHE A 175 15.54 -1.17 9.60
C PHE A 175 14.03 -1.32 9.39
N LYS A 176 13.57 -2.34 8.63
CA LYS A 176 12.16 -2.64 8.38
C LYS A 176 11.52 -3.49 9.46
N VAL A 177 12.33 -4.20 10.26
CA VAL A 177 11.83 -5.04 11.36
C VAL A 177 10.99 -4.21 12.32
N PRO A 178 9.77 -4.65 12.68
CA PRO A 178 8.93 -3.95 13.64
C PRO A 178 9.68 -3.62 14.93
N LYS A 179 9.46 -2.42 15.46
CA LYS A 179 10.00 -1.99 16.76
C LYS A 179 9.03 -2.26 17.90
N ARG A 180 7.75 -2.44 17.55
CA ARG A 180 6.65 -2.75 18.47
C ARG A 180 5.67 -3.70 17.82
N VAL A 181 5.07 -4.56 18.66
CA VAL A 181 3.89 -5.34 18.31
C VAL A 181 2.81 -5.07 19.34
N VAL A 182 1.62 -4.74 18.87
CA VAL A 182 0.44 -4.53 19.71
C VAL A 182 -0.58 -5.61 19.35
N PHE A 183 -1.03 -6.37 20.34
CA PHE A 183 -2.08 -7.36 20.13
C PHE A 183 -3.44 -6.74 20.37
N VAL A 184 -4.38 -7.00 19.47
CA VAL A 184 -5.77 -6.54 19.55
C VAL A 184 -6.72 -7.68 19.22
N ASP A 185 -7.96 -7.56 19.65
CA ASP A 185 -9.01 -8.58 19.36
C ASP A 185 -9.49 -8.47 17.90
N GLU A 186 -9.55 -7.25 17.34
CA GLU A 186 -9.98 -6.99 15.97
C GLU A 186 -9.32 -5.74 15.39
N LEU A 187 -9.18 -5.68 14.06
CA LEU A 187 -8.71 -4.49 13.35
C LEU A 187 -9.91 -3.62 12.92
N PRO A 188 -9.81 -2.28 13.05
CA PRO A 188 -10.89 -1.37 12.68
C PRO A 188 -11.17 -1.42 11.18
N ARG A 189 -12.44 -1.57 10.82
CA ARG A 189 -12.91 -1.65 9.44
C ARG A 189 -14.12 -0.77 9.19
N ASN A 190 -14.22 -0.22 7.99
CA ASN A 190 -15.43 0.47 7.58
C ASN A 190 -16.54 -0.52 7.21
N GLN A 191 -17.74 0.00 6.87
CA GLN A 191 -18.89 -0.82 6.50
C GLN A 191 -18.67 -1.72 5.26
N SER A 192 -17.71 -1.39 4.41
CA SER A 192 -17.32 -2.21 3.24
C SER A 192 -16.22 -3.23 3.55
N GLY A 193 -15.81 -3.38 4.83
CA GLY A 193 -14.77 -4.29 5.27
C GLY A 193 -13.34 -3.79 5.05
N LYS A 194 -13.15 -2.54 4.58
CA LYS A 194 -11.81 -1.97 4.36
C LYS A 194 -11.18 -1.57 5.69
N LEU A 195 -9.95 -2.02 5.90
CA LEU A 195 -9.12 -1.66 7.06
C LEU A 195 -8.91 -0.14 7.17
N LEU A 196 -9.06 0.39 8.37
CA LEU A 196 -8.92 1.81 8.69
C LEU A 196 -7.63 2.08 9.49
N LYS A 197 -6.46 1.98 8.84
CA LYS A 197 -5.15 2.24 9.49
C LYS A 197 -5.09 3.60 10.18
N ARG A 198 -5.90 4.58 9.76
CA ARG A 198 -5.98 5.89 10.41
C ARG A 198 -6.39 5.78 11.88
N GLU A 199 -7.37 4.94 12.19
CA GLU A 199 -7.88 4.77 13.56
C GLU A 199 -6.81 4.14 14.46
N LEU A 200 -5.99 3.23 13.93
CA LEU A 200 -4.87 2.63 14.67
C LEU A 200 -3.73 3.61 15.00
N ARG A 201 -3.64 4.76 14.30
CA ARG A 201 -2.62 5.78 14.57
C ARG A 201 -3.06 6.80 15.62
N GLU A 202 -4.34 6.87 15.92
CA GLU A 202 -4.94 7.82 16.87
C GLU A 202 -5.01 7.24 18.29
N GLU A 203 -4.78 5.93 18.46
CA GLU A 203 -4.68 5.22 19.75
C GLU A 203 -3.22 5.18 20.27
#